data_49125997166f795a89a40e332b220098
#
_entry.id   49125997166f795a89a40e332b220098
#
_cell.length_a   1.000
_cell.length_b   1.000
_cell.length_c   1.000
_cell.angle_alpha   90.00
_cell.angle_beta   90.00
_cell.angle_gamma   90.00
#
_symmetry.space_group_name_H-M   'P 1'
#
loop_
_entity.id
_entity.type
_entity.pdbx_description
1 polymer ?
#
loop_
_entity_poly.entity_id
_entity_poly.type
_entity_poly.pdbx_seq_one_letter_code
_entity_poly.pdbx_strand_id
1 'polypeptide(L)'
;MCIRDRPNITLNDGNTIPQLGFGVFQMDPDKTEELVAEALRVGYRHIDTAAIYGNEEGVGRAIAKSGIPREELFVTTKLWNDRQTDAAAALDESLDKLGLEYVDLYLIHWPTPAKGNYVVAWQQLIELQKQGKAKSIGVSNFELEHLDQLELKTDVKPAVNQVEL
;
A
#
# COMPACT_ATOMS: atom_id res chain seq x y z
N MET A 1 22.11 -16.06 -2.10
CA MET A 1 21.36 -15.34 -1.09
C MET A 1 19.88 -15.48 -1.43
N CYS A 2 19.11 -16.17 -0.61
CA CYS A 2 17.68 -16.38 -0.86
C CYS A 2 16.91 -15.07 -0.62
N ILE A 3 15.82 -14.81 -1.35
CA ILE A 3 14.97 -13.62 -1.12
C ILE A 3 14.46 -13.56 0.32
N ARG A 4 14.25 -14.73 0.94
CA ARG A 4 13.82 -14.87 2.35
C ARG A 4 14.83 -14.36 3.38
N ASP A 5 16.10 -14.25 3.03
CA ASP A 5 17.18 -13.85 3.95
C ASP A 5 17.45 -12.34 3.95
N ARG A 6 16.62 -11.56 3.26
CA ARG A 6 16.77 -10.10 3.22
C ARG A 6 16.19 -9.46 4.48
N PRO A 7 16.89 -8.47 5.07
CA PRO A 7 16.42 -7.83 6.28
C PRO A 7 15.15 -7.00 6.02
N ASN A 8 14.32 -6.88 7.05
CA ASN A 8 13.26 -5.90 7.11
C ASN A 8 13.84 -4.53 7.49
N ILE A 9 13.19 -3.48 7.04
CA ILE A 9 13.49 -2.09 7.41
C ILE A 9 12.45 -1.65 8.43
N THR A 10 12.88 -1.07 9.55
CA THR A 10 11.97 -0.52 10.56
C THR A 10 11.51 0.88 10.10
N LEU A 11 10.19 1.08 10.07
CA LEU A 11 9.55 2.34 9.76
C LEU A 11 9.47 3.27 10.99
N ASN A 12 9.16 4.55 10.78
CA ASN A 12 9.05 5.53 11.86
C ASN A 12 7.88 5.26 12.82
N ASP A 13 6.91 4.47 12.42
CA ASP A 13 5.77 4.04 13.24
C ASP A 13 6.01 2.75 14.02
N GLY A 14 7.23 2.19 13.92
CA GLY A 14 7.66 0.97 14.62
C GLY A 14 7.34 -0.33 13.88
N ASN A 15 6.56 -0.30 12.82
CA ASN A 15 6.33 -1.46 11.96
C ASN A 15 7.55 -1.75 11.07
N THR A 16 7.58 -2.91 10.46
CA THR A 16 8.68 -3.31 9.57
C THR A 16 8.17 -3.61 8.18
N ILE A 17 8.95 -3.23 7.16
CA ILE A 17 8.68 -3.50 5.74
C ILE A 17 9.80 -4.37 5.16
N PRO A 18 9.49 -5.43 4.38
CA PRO A 18 10.51 -6.16 3.64
C PRO A 18 11.25 -5.25 2.68
N GLN A 19 12.58 -5.32 2.69
CA GLN A 19 13.42 -4.47 1.85
C GLN A 19 13.17 -4.66 0.35
N LEU A 20 12.71 -5.83 -0.06
CA LEU A 20 12.39 -6.17 -1.43
C LEU A 20 10.90 -6.42 -1.59
N GLY A 21 10.25 -5.66 -2.47
CA GLY A 21 8.86 -5.83 -2.85
C GLY A 21 8.69 -6.23 -4.32
N PHE A 22 7.58 -6.85 -4.63
CA PHE A 22 7.16 -7.18 -5.99
C PHE A 22 5.99 -6.27 -6.40
N GLY A 23 6.27 -5.34 -7.31
CA GLY A 23 5.29 -4.39 -7.85
C GLY A 23 4.53 -4.98 -9.04
N VAL A 24 3.23 -4.70 -9.11
CA VAL A 24 2.34 -5.19 -10.19
C VAL A 24 1.84 -4.08 -11.11
N PHE A 25 2.49 -2.93 -11.12
CA PHE A 25 2.17 -1.83 -12.04
C PHE A 25 2.29 -2.28 -13.50
N GLN A 26 1.33 -1.89 -14.35
CA GLN A 26 1.24 -2.27 -15.76
C GLN A 26 1.13 -3.79 -16.03
N MET A 27 0.88 -4.58 -15.01
CA MET A 27 0.65 -6.01 -15.16
C MET A 27 -0.78 -6.27 -15.63
N ASP A 28 -0.92 -7.12 -16.66
CA ASP A 28 -2.22 -7.53 -17.18
C ASP A 28 -3.05 -8.18 -16.05
N PRO A 29 -4.28 -7.70 -15.78
CA PRO A 29 -5.15 -8.25 -14.75
C PRO A 29 -5.36 -9.77 -14.88
N ASP A 30 -5.45 -10.28 -16.11
CA ASP A 30 -5.66 -11.73 -16.38
C ASP A 30 -4.42 -12.58 -16.03
N LYS A 31 -3.23 -11.97 -15.97
CA LYS A 31 -1.96 -12.63 -15.66
C LYS A 31 -1.47 -12.38 -14.24
N THR A 32 -2.06 -11.41 -13.55
CA THR A 32 -1.58 -10.95 -12.24
C THR A 32 -1.58 -12.08 -11.22
N GLU A 33 -2.62 -12.90 -11.18
CA GLU A 33 -2.71 -14.02 -10.24
C GLU A 33 -1.53 -14.99 -10.42
N GLU A 34 -1.22 -15.41 -11.67
CA GLU A 34 -0.12 -16.34 -11.97
C GLU A 34 1.25 -15.74 -11.58
N LEU A 35 1.49 -14.48 -11.97
CA LEU A 35 2.77 -13.82 -11.73
C LEU A 35 3.01 -13.53 -10.24
N VAL A 36 1.98 -13.13 -9.50
CA VAL A 36 2.08 -12.96 -8.04
C VAL A 36 2.28 -14.29 -7.34
N ALA A 37 1.58 -15.35 -7.77
CA ALA A 37 1.79 -16.71 -7.23
C ALA A 37 3.25 -17.16 -7.42
N GLU A 38 3.83 -16.91 -8.59
CA GLU A 38 5.23 -17.21 -8.84
C GLU A 38 6.19 -16.37 -7.98
N ALA A 39 5.91 -15.06 -7.83
CA ALA A 39 6.69 -14.20 -6.93
C ALA A 39 6.67 -14.73 -5.48
N LEU A 40 5.51 -15.14 -4.97
CA LEU A 40 5.40 -15.74 -3.64
C LEU A 40 6.14 -17.07 -3.54
N ARG A 41 6.07 -17.91 -4.59
CA ARG A 41 6.77 -19.20 -4.65
C ARG A 41 8.29 -19.04 -4.58
N VAL A 42 8.85 -18.04 -5.27
CA VAL A 42 10.31 -17.79 -5.25
C VAL A 42 10.77 -17.02 -4.01
N GLY A 43 9.86 -16.62 -3.13
CA GLY A 43 10.17 -16.10 -1.80
C GLY A 43 9.89 -14.63 -1.57
N TYR A 44 9.26 -13.89 -2.49
CA TYR A 44 8.74 -12.55 -2.18
C TYR A 44 7.68 -12.65 -1.08
N ARG A 45 7.65 -11.64 -0.21
CA ARG A 45 6.65 -11.51 0.87
C ARG A 45 6.00 -10.14 0.90
N HIS A 46 6.48 -9.18 0.12
CA HIS A 46 5.89 -7.88 -0.08
C HIS A 46 5.34 -7.77 -1.50
N ILE A 47 4.03 -7.56 -1.62
CA ILE A 47 3.32 -7.32 -2.89
C ILE A 47 2.80 -5.88 -2.88
N ASP A 48 3.15 -5.12 -3.91
CA ASP A 48 2.76 -3.71 -4.08
C ASP A 48 1.81 -3.57 -5.26
N THR A 49 0.58 -3.18 -4.98
CA THR A 49 -0.47 -2.89 -5.95
C THR A 49 -1.04 -1.48 -5.75
N ALA A 50 -2.11 -1.14 -6.44
CA ALA A 50 -2.89 0.08 -6.28
C ALA A 50 -4.29 -0.08 -6.86
N ALA A 51 -5.26 0.66 -6.35
CA ALA A 51 -6.64 0.62 -6.85
C ALA A 51 -6.74 0.89 -8.35
N ILE A 52 -5.94 1.86 -8.87
CA ILE A 52 -5.95 2.24 -10.29
C ILE A 52 -5.38 1.16 -11.23
N TYR A 53 -4.58 0.20 -10.71
CA TYR A 53 -3.99 -0.82 -11.56
C TYR A 53 -5.02 -1.84 -12.08
N GLY A 54 -6.20 -1.92 -11.44
CA GLY A 54 -7.28 -2.83 -11.85
C GLY A 54 -6.97 -4.30 -11.65
N ASN A 55 -5.96 -4.64 -10.83
CA ASN A 55 -5.47 -6.01 -10.65
C ASN A 55 -5.48 -6.51 -9.20
N GLU A 56 -6.09 -5.75 -8.27
CA GLU A 56 -6.17 -6.13 -6.85
C GLU A 56 -6.84 -7.50 -6.63
N GLU A 57 -7.86 -7.85 -7.43
CA GLU A 57 -8.52 -9.16 -7.33
C GLU A 57 -7.56 -10.31 -7.69
N GLY A 58 -6.71 -10.13 -8.71
CA GLY A 58 -5.68 -11.11 -9.08
C GLY A 58 -4.65 -11.30 -7.98
N VAL A 59 -4.22 -10.20 -7.35
CA VAL A 59 -3.34 -10.23 -6.17
C VAL A 59 -4.00 -10.99 -5.02
N GLY A 60 -5.26 -10.67 -4.71
CA GLY A 60 -6.02 -11.33 -3.64
C GLY A 60 -6.15 -12.85 -3.86
N ARG A 61 -6.48 -13.29 -5.07
CA ARG A 61 -6.58 -14.71 -5.40
C ARG A 61 -5.24 -15.45 -5.26
N ALA A 62 -4.14 -14.81 -5.68
CA ALA A 62 -2.80 -15.39 -5.52
C ALA A 62 -2.43 -15.56 -4.04
N ILE A 63 -2.71 -14.54 -3.21
CA ILE A 63 -2.49 -14.60 -1.76
C ILE A 63 -3.32 -15.72 -1.13
N ALA A 64 -4.62 -15.79 -1.42
CA ALA A 64 -5.51 -16.81 -0.87
C ALA A 64 -5.08 -18.25 -1.20
N LYS A 65 -4.55 -18.47 -2.41
CA LYS A 65 -4.08 -19.77 -2.88
C LYS A 65 -2.66 -20.13 -2.43
N SER A 66 -1.89 -19.16 -1.94
CA SER A 66 -0.47 -19.35 -1.61
C SER A 66 -0.23 -20.30 -0.43
N GLY A 67 -1.20 -20.42 0.48
CA GLY A 67 -1.04 -21.13 1.75
C GLY A 67 -0.08 -20.44 2.74
N ILE A 68 0.37 -19.23 2.44
CA ILE A 68 1.25 -18.45 3.32
C ILE A 68 0.38 -17.76 4.36
N PRO A 69 0.71 -17.84 5.68
CA PRO A 69 0.01 -17.10 6.71
C PRO A 69 -0.03 -15.60 6.40
N ARG A 70 -1.19 -14.94 6.62
CA ARG A 70 -1.37 -13.52 6.29
C ARG A 70 -0.34 -12.61 6.98
N GLU A 71 0.04 -12.93 8.21
CA GLU A 71 1.01 -12.21 9.01
C GLU A 71 2.46 -12.31 8.47
N GLU A 72 2.74 -13.25 7.57
CA GLU A 72 4.02 -13.36 6.89
C GLU A 72 4.08 -12.54 5.59
N LEU A 73 2.95 -11.99 5.17
CA LEU A 73 2.83 -11.17 3.97
C LEU A 73 2.76 -9.69 4.32
N PHE A 74 3.38 -8.88 3.48
CA PHE A 74 3.26 -7.43 3.50
C PHE A 74 2.57 -6.97 2.21
N VAL A 75 1.38 -6.39 2.33
CA VAL A 75 0.57 -5.96 1.18
C VAL A 75 0.43 -4.45 1.20
N THR A 76 0.83 -3.81 0.10
CA THR A 76 0.66 -2.38 -0.13
C THR A 76 -0.41 -2.16 -1.20
N THR A 77 -1.35 -1.25 -0.94
CA THR A 77 -2.21 -0.66 -1.97
C THR A 77 -2.26 0.86 -1.83
N LYS A 78 -2.89 1.54 -2.79
CA LYS A 78 -2.82 3.01 -2.90
C LYS A 78 -4.17 3.60 -3.25
N LEU A 79 -4.46 4.73 -2.59
CA LEU A 79 -5.61 5.59 -2.83
C LEU A 79 -5.42 6.37 -4.13
N TRP A 80 -6.35 6.20 -5.08
CA TRP A 80 -6.30 6.96 -6.33
C TRP A 80 -6.76 8.42 -6.16
N ASN A 81 -6.35 9.26 -7.09
CA ASN A 81 -6.43 10.72 -7.05
C ASN A 81 -7.86 11.29 -6.98
N ASP A 82 -8.84 10.58 -7.47
CA ASP A 82 -10.25 11.01 -7.47
C ASP A 82 -11.02 10.61 -6.20
N ARG A 83 -10.39 9.81 -5.34
CA ARG A 83 -10.96 9.28 -4.11
C ARG A 83 -10.37 9.91 -2.83
N GLN A 84 -9.62 11.01 -2.93
CA GLN A 84 -8.96 11.65 -1.79
C GLN A 84 -9.92 12.19 -0.73
N THR A 85 -11.16 12.47 -1.08
CA THR A 85 -12.20 12.88 -0.12
C THR A 85 -13.02 11.72 0.45
N ASP A 86 -12.75 10.49 -0.01
CA ASP A 86 -13.52 9.29 0.31
C ASP A 86 -12.59 8.07 0.51
N ALA A 87 -11.49 8.29 1.21
CA ALA A 87 -10.44 7.28 1.38
C ALA A 87 -10.92 6.03 2.15
N ALA A 88 -11.89 6.19 3.05
CA ALA A 88 -12.41 5.07 3.82
C ALA A 88 -13.16 4.07 2.93
N ALA A 89 -14.11 4.53 2.12
CA ALA A 89 -14.82 3.67 1.18
C ALA A 89 -13.87 3.11 0.10
N ALA A 90 -12.89 3.91 -0.37
CA ALA A 90 -11.90 3.45 -1.33
C ALA A 90 -11.04 2.29 -0.77
N LEU A 91 -10.64 2.35 0.51
CA LEU A 91 -9.92 1.25 1.14
C LEU A 91 -10.81 0.03 1.33
N ASP A 92 -12.08 0.20 1.72
CA ASP A 92 -13.00 -0.92 1.85
C ASP A 92 -13.19 -1.66 0.52
N GLU A 93 -13.34 -0.94 -0.59
CA GLU A 93 -13.38 -1.52 -1.93
C GLU A 93 -12.08 -2.28 -2.29
N SER A 94 -10.93 -1.73 -1.94
CA SER A 94 -9.64 -2.41 -2.15
C SER A 94 -9.52 -3.67 -1.30
N LEU A 95 -9.94 -3.63 -0.04
CA LEU A 95 -9.94 -4.79 0.85
C LEU A 95 -10.86 -5.90 0.35
N ASP A 96 -12.05 -5.54 -0.15
CA ASP A 96 -12.99 -6.49 -0.76
C ASP A 96 -12.37 -7.18 -1.99
N LYS A 97 -11.74 -6.43 -2.89
CA LYS A 97 -11.04 -6.96 -4.08
C LYS A 97 -9.86 -7.85 -3.71
N LEU A 98 -9.08 -7.45 -2.72
CA LEU A 98 -7.95 -8.23 -2.21
C LEU A 98 -8.39 -9.45 -1.39
N GLY A 99 -9.63 -9.46 -0.89
CA GLY A 99 -10.10 -10.50 0.04
C GLY A 99 -9.39 -10.47 1.39
N LEU A 100 -9.03 -9.27 1.87
CA LEU A 100 -8.27 -9.06 3.09
C LEU A 100 -9.04 -8.20 4.10
N GLU A 101 -8.76 -8.38 5.39
CA GLU A 101 -9.31 -7.55 6.46
C GLU A 101 -8.50 -6.27 6.69
N TYR A 102 -7.22 -6.26 6.32
CA TYR A 102 -6.31 -5.12 6.43
C TYR A 102 -5.22 -5.16 5.37
N VAL A 103 -4.62 -4.01 5.11
CA VAL A 103 -3.34 -3.90 4.38
C VAL A 103 -2.21 -3.52 5.33
N ASP A 104 -0.98 -3.88 4.98
CA ASP A 104 0.20 -3.53 5.79
C ASP A 104 0.62 -2.08 5.55
N LEU A 105 0.44 -1.58 4.33
CA LEU A 105 0.74 -0.19 3.98
C LEU A 105 -0.33 0.36 3.02
N TYR A 106 -0.88 1.51 3.37
CA TYR A 106 -1.81 2.26 2.52
C TYR A 106 -1.22 3.62 2.17
N LEU A 107 -1.11 3.92 0.88
CA LEU A 107 -0.47 5.13 0.36
C LEU A 107 -1.47 6.06 -0.33
N ILE A 108 -1.30 7.38 -0.18
CA ILE A 108 -1.86 8.34 -1.14
C ILE A 108 -1.00 8.27 -2.40
N HIS A 109 -1.58 7.91 -3.55
CA HIS A 109 -0.82 7.63 -4.78
C HIS A 109 -0.11 8.85 -5.35
N TRP A 110 -0.76 10.03 -5.33
CA TRP A 110 -0.23 11.32 -5.75
C TRP A 110 -0.79 12.44 -4.88
N PRO A 111 -0.06 13.53 -4.63
CA PRO A 111 -0.56 14.67 -3.86
C PRO A 111 -1.70 15.42 -4.58
N THR A 112 -1.70 15.46 -5.91
CA THR A 112 -2.65 16.25 -6.73
C THR A 112 -2.93 17.63 -6.15
N PRO A 113 -1.90 18.50 -5.99
CA PRO A 113 -2.02 19.75 -5.23
C PRO A 113 -3.07 20.70 -5.79
N ALA A 114 -3.32 20.67 -7.10
CA ALA A 114 -4.35 21.48 -7.73
C ALA A 114 -5.77 21.18 -7.21
N LYS A 115 -6.03 19.97 -6.71
CA LYS A 115 -7.32 19.60 -6.07
C LYS A 115 -7.37 19.98 -4.59
N GLY A 116 -6.23 20.14 -3.92
CA GLY A 116 -6.13 20.56 -2.52
C GLY A 116 -6.61 19.53 -1.48
N ASN A 117 -6.84 18.28 -1.86
CA ASN A 117 -7.51 17.28 -1.02
C ASN A 117 -6.56 16.31 -0.29
N TYR A 118 -5.25 16.34 -0.57
CA TYR A 118 -4.32 15.35 0.00
C TYR A 118 -4.18 15.43 1.53
N VAL A 119 -4.37 16.62 2.13
CA VAL A 119 -4.39 16.77 3.59
C VAL A 119 -5.64 16.09 4.18
N VAL A 120 -6.80 16.26 3.54
CA VAL A 120 -8.05 15.60 3.93
C VAL A 120 -7.91 14.08 3.80
N ALA A 121 -7.32 13.62 2.69
CA ALA A 121 -7.02 12.20 2.50
C ALA A 121 -6.11 11.68 3.62
N TRP A 122 -5.05 12.42 3.95
CA TRP A 122 -4.13 12.04 5.02
C TRP A 122 -4.82 11.90 6.38
N GLN A 123 -5.69 12.84 6.74
CA GLN A 123 -6.50 12.74 7.96
C GLN A 123 -7.37 11.48 7.99
N GLN A 124 -7.96 11.10 6.85
CA GLN A 124 -8.72 9.86 6.74
C GLN A 124 -7.81 8.62 6.87
N LEU A 125 -6.60 8.63 6.30
CA LEU A 125 -5.65 7.53 6.45
C LEU A 125 -5.25 7.33 7.93
N ILE A 126 -5.06 8.42 8.68
CA ILE A 126 -4.78 8.35 10.13
C ILE A 126 -5.92 7.63 10.88
N GLU A 127 -7.17 7.93 10.55
CA GLU A 127 -8.31 7.24 11.17
C GLU A 127 -8.40 5.75 10.75
N LEU A 128 -8.09 5.43 9.50
CA LEU A 128 -8.03 4.05 9.02
C LEU A 128 -6.91 3.24 9.70
N GLN A 129 -5.78 3.88 10.00
CA GLN A 129 -4.71 3.26 10.79
C GLN A 129 -5.18 2.97 12.24
N LYS A 130 -5.83 3.92 12.89
CA LYS A 130 -6.40 3.72 14.24
C LYS A 130 -7.43 2.59 14.28
N GLN A 131 -8.21 2.42 13.20
CA GLN A 131 -9.18 1.33 13.05
C GLN A 131 -8.52 -0.03 12.74
N GLY A 132 -7.21 -0.07 12.46
CA GLY A 132 -6.48 -1.28 12.12
C GLY A 132 -6.70 -1.77 10.68
N LYS A 133 -7.35 -1.00 9.81
CA LYS A 133 -7.54 -1.34 8.39
C LYS A 133 -6.26 -1.16 7.57
N ALA A 134 -5.36 -0.29 8.02
CA ALA A 134 -4.00 -0.13 7.51
C ALA A 134 -3.02 -0.13 8.69
N LYS A 135 -2.02 -1.00 8.69
CA LYS A 135 -1.02 -1.05 9.76
C LYS A 135 -0.09 0.15 9.73
N SER A 136 0.38 0.51 8.55
CA SER A 136 1.18 1.70 8.28
C SER A 136 0.51 2.54 7.20
N ILE A 137 0.73 3.85 7.25
CA ILE A 137 0.23 4.80 6.27
C ILE A 137 1.37 5.63 5.70
N GLY A 138 1.26 5.98 4.43
CA GLY A 138 2.29 6.75 3.75
C GLY A 138 1.76 7.45 2.51
N VAL A 139 2.69 7.93 1.72
CA VAL A 139 2.43 8.71 0.51
C VAL A 139 3.29 8.21 -0.64
N SER A 140 2.98 8.66 -1.85
CA SER A 140 3.76 8.39 -3.03
C SER A 140 3.86 9.66 -3.89
N ASN A 141 5.05 9.90 -4.44
CA ASN A 141 5.34 11.06 -5.29
C ASN A 141 5.11 12.43 -4.61
N PHE A 142 5.25 12.49 -3.30
CA PHE A 142 5.17 13.75 -2.55
C PHE A 142 6.52 14.46 -2.57
N GLU A 143 6.48 15.79 -2.77
CA GLU A 143 7.63 16.68 -2.62
C GLU A 143 7.70 17.24 -1.19
N LEU A 144 8.81 17.87 -0.84
CA LEU A 144 9.04 18.41 0.51
C LEU A 144 7.90 19.31 1.00
N GLU A 145 7.45 20.23 0.15
CA GLU A 145 6.36 21.15 0.50
C GLU A 145 5.04 20.43 0.83
N HIS A 146 4.76 19.29 0.16
CA HIS A 146 3.59 18.48 0.46
C HIS A 146 3.72 17.76 1.81
N LEU A 147 4.92 17.25 2.11
CA LEU A 147 5.22 16.59 3.38
C LEU A 147 5.16 17.57 4.56
N ASP A 148 5.70 18.78 4.39
CA ASP A 148 5.64 19.85 5.39
C ASP A 148 4.19 20.23 5.71
N GLN A 149 3.31 20.28 4.70
CA GLN A 149 1.89 20.55 4.92
C GLN A 149 1.19 19.43 5.71
N LEU A 150 1.54 18.18 5.48
CA LEU A 150 0.98 17.07 6.26
C LEU A 150 1.42 17.16 7.72
N GLU A 151 2.69 17.41 7.98
CA GLU A 151 3.24 17.54 9.33
C GLU A 151 2.63 18.74 10.07
N LEU A 152 2.53 19.90 9.39
CA LEU A 152 1.94 21.10 9.96
C LEU A 152 0.47 20.93 10.35
N LYS A 153 -0.29 20.12 9.61
CA LYS A 153 -1.75 19.98 9.79
C LYS A 153 -2.18 18.81 10.65
N THR A 154 -1.32 17.81 10.87
CA THR A 154 -1.75 16.55 11.49
C THR A 154 -0.82 16.01 12.58
N ASP A 155 0.38 16.52 12.74
CA ASP A 155 1.43 16.00 13.64
C ASP A 155 1.82 14.51 13.38
N VAL A 156 1.36 13.93 12.26
CA VAL A 156 1.66 12.53 11.87
C VAL A 156 2.46 12.53 10.58
N LYS A 157 3.65 11.94 10.65
CA LYS A 157 4.53 11.81 9.48
C LYS A 157 4.22 10.53 8.71
N PRO A 158 4.23 10.57 7.37
CA PRO A 158 4.18 9.37 6.56
C PRO A 158 5.30 8.37 6.93
N ALA A 159 4.95 7.08 7.02
CA ALA A 159 5.93 6.03 7.26
C ALA A 159 6.81 5.77 6.02
N VAL A 160 6.25 6.03 4.83
CA VAL A 160 6.89 5.81 3.53
C VAL A 160 6.51 6.95 2.59
N ASN A 161 7.45 7.40 1.77
CA ASN A 161 7.19 8.13 0.54
C ASN A 161 7.76 7.32 -0.63
N GLN A 162 6.89 6.68 -1.40
CA GLN A 162 7.28 5.85 -2.55
C GLN A 162 7.51 6.73 -3.77
N VAL A 163 8.71 6.65 -4.35
CA VAL A 163 9.09 7.41 -5.55
C VAL A 163 9.75 6.51 -6.59
N GLU A 164 9.65 6.89 -7.85
CA GLU A 164 10.42 6.29 -8.93
C GLU A 164 11.86 6.86 -8.92
N LEU A 165 12.87 6.00 -9.08
CA LEU A 165 14.29 6.35 -9.10
C LEU A 165 14.85 6.34 -10.52
#